data_d5239f6493eb86b4041d6bf58833a5a1
#
_entry.id   d5239f6493eb86b4041d6bf58833a5a1
#
_cell.length_a   1.000
_cell.length_b   1.000
_cell.length_c   1.000
_cell.angle_alpha   90.00
_cell.angle_beta   90.00
_cell.angle_gamma   90.00
#
_symmetry.space_group_name_H-M   'P 1'
#
loop_
_entity.id
_entity.type
_entity.pdbx_description
1 polymer ?
#
loop_
_entity_poly.entity_id
_entity_poly.type
_entity_poly.pdbx_seq_one_letter_code
_entity_poly.pdbx_strand_id
1 'polypeptide(L)'
;MLVEKNAPLEPWNTFHIVAKAHSLLRVASCADVQRVLADPDWGPCPKFVLGGGSNIVLTGDVKALVLKVEIMGRRLLRETEQAYIVEAGAGENWHDFVTWTLDQGYPGLENLALIPGTVGASPVQNIGAYGLELQDRFESLDAVDLQTGAPFSLDAARCGFGYRDSVFKHGASGAGPGGAPPQRLGLAGRAMITAVRFRLPKPWKAILGYADLERKVLEAGVSQPSARQIYDWICEIRRGKLPDPAVLGNAGSFFKNPTVSPEQCADIIARDPKLVHYPLPDGSVKLAAGW
;
A
#
# COMPACT_ATOMS: atom_id res chain seq x y z
N MET A 1 16.64 -14.29 19.31
CA MET A 1 16.33 -13.68 18.01
C MET A 1 17.62 -13.57 17.22
N LEU A 2 17.65 -13.99 15.94
CA LEU A 2 18.87 -13.91 15.13
C LEU A 2 18.89 -12.56 14.40
N VAL A 3 19.90 -11.75 14.70
CA VAL A 3 20.17 -10.49 13.96
C VAL A 3 21.23 -10.77 12.91
N GLU A 4 20.87 -10.61 11.65
CA GLU A 4 21.80 -10.75 10.52
C GLU A 4 22.64 -9.45 10.40
N LYS A 5 23.97 -9.57 10.44
CA LYS A 5 24.88 -8.43 10.25
C LYS A 5 25.26 -8.28 8.78
N ASN A 6 25.36 -7.03 8.32
CA ASN A 6 25.71 -6.69 6.93
C ASN A 6 24.82 -7.44 5.90
N ALA A 7 23.53 -7.59 6.23
CA ALA A 7 22.57 -8.32 5.39
C ALA A 7 22.36 -7.61 4.05
N PRO A 8 22.41 -8.31 2.90
CA PRO A 8 22.16 -7.70 1.61
C PRO A 8 20.70 -7.27 1.49
N LEU A 9 20.44 -6.06 0.99
CA LEU A 9 19.11 -5.51 0.74
C LEU A 9 18.70 -5.56 -0.73
N GLU A 10 19.59 -5.95 -1.64
CA GLU A 10 19.30 -6.11 -3.07
C GLU A 10 18.08 -7.03 -3.32
N PRO A 11 17.94 -8.21 -2.68
CA PRO A 11 16.77 -9.05 -2.86
C PRO A 11 15.47 -8.48 -2.24
N TRP A 12 15.58 -7.42 -1.44
CA TRP A 12 14.50 -6.84 -0.66
C TRP A 12 14.12 -5.42 -1.12
N ASN A 13 14.48 -5.05 -2.35
CA ASN A 13 13.99 -3.85 -3.01
C ASN A 13 13.80 -4.09 -4.50
N THR A 14 12.71 -3.56 -5.06
CA THR A 14 12.31 -3.83 -6.45
C THR A 14 13.13 -3.06 -7.49
N PHE A 15 14.01 -2.15 -7.08
CA PHE A 15 15.00 -1.53 -7.94
C PHE A 15 16.29 -2.35 -8.09
N HIS A 16 16.48 -3.41 -7.30
CA HIS A 16 17.71 -4.20 -7.20
C HIS A 16 18.95 -3.35 -6.86
N ILE A 17 18.75 -2.29 -6.08
CA ILE A 17 19.86 -1.45 -5.61
C ILE A 17 20.71 -2.28 -4.64
N VAL A 18 22.01 -2.35 -4.94
CA VAL A 18 22.99 -2.99 -4.07
C VAL A 18 23.24 -2.11 -2.86
N ALA A 19 22.73 -2.52 -1.72
CA ALA A 19 22.94 -1.88 -0.42
C ALA A 19 22.89 -2.95 0.67
N LYS A 20 23.36 -2.64 1.88
CA LYS A 20 23.35 -3.54 3.03
C LYS A 20 22.61 -2.91 4.21
N ALA A 21 21.95 -3.74 5.00
CA ALA A 21 21.56 -3.39 6.35
C ALA A 21 22.71 -3.72 7.31
N HIS A 22 23.16 -2.77 8.12
CA HIS A 22 24.16 -3.09 9.16
C HIS A 22 23.62 -4.14 10.12
N SER A 23 22.33 -4.12 10.38
CA SER A 23 21.62 -5.13 11.17
C SER A 23 20.21 -5.31 10.63
N LEU A 24 19.84 -6.57 10.39
CA LEU A 24 18.51 -6.94 9.92
C LEU A 24 17.92 -8.00 10.85
N LEU A 25 16.66 -7.85 11.14
CA LEU A 25 15.88 -8.80 11.92
C LEU A 25 14.57 -9.11 11.22
N ARG A 26 14.27 -10.40 11.08
CA ARG A 26 12.99 -10.88 10.53
C ARG A 26 11.96 -10.92 11.65
N VAL A 27 10.83 -10.28 11.41
CA VAL A 27 9.72 -10.14 12.35
C VAL A 27 8.54 -10.96 11.86
N ALA A 28 8.28 -12.08 12.52
CA ALA A 28 7.20 -13.00 12.19
C ALA A 28 5.97 -12.85 13.10
N SER A 29 6.06 -12.05 14.17
CA SER A 29 4.95 -11.81 15.11
C SER A 29 5.05 -10.45 15.79
N CYS A 30 3.93 -9.98 16.38
CA CYS A 30 3.90 -8.82 17.25
C CYS A 30 4.86 -8.99 18.46
N ALA A 31 4.96 -10.21 19.01
CA ALA A 31 5.85 -10.52 20.13
C ALA A 31 7.34 -10.36 19.74
N ASP A 32 7.71 -10.57 18.47
CA ASP A 32 9.07 -10.32 18.00
C ASP A 32 9.42 -8.84 18.12
N VAL A 33 8.50 -7.96 17.71
CA VAL A 33 8.68 -6.51 17.82
C VAL A 33 8.88 -6.11 19.27
N GLN A 34 8.02 -6.60 20.15
CA GLN A 34 8.10 -6.28 21.59
C GLN A 34 9.43 -6.76 22.19
N ARG A 35 9.91 -7.94 21.81
CA ARG A 35 11.23 -8.47 22.23
C ARG A 35 12.37 -7.58 21.75
N VAL A 36 12.33 -7.11 20.49
CA VAL A 36 13.33 -6.17 19.97
C VAL A 36 13.35 -4.87 20.75
N LEU A 37 12.18 -4.33 21.07
CA LEU A 37 12.07 -3.05 21.77
C LEU A 37 12.51 -3.14 23.24
N ALA A 38 12.33 -4.31 23.86
CA ALA A 38 12.79 -4.59 25.22
C ALA A 38 14.28 -4.97 25.30
N ASP A 39 14.93 -5.26 24.18
CA ASP A 39 16.33 -5.63 24.14
C ASP A 39 17.24 -4.41 24.40
N PRO A 40 18.22 -4.49 25.34
CA PRO A 40 19.04 -3.36 25.69
C PRO A 40 19.95 -2.85 24.57
N ASP A 41 20.36 -3.71 23.65
CA ASP A 41 21.22 -3.36 22.53
C ASP A 41 20.41 -2.81 21.34
N TRP A 42 19.25 -3.41 21.07
CA TRP A 42 18.44 -3.12 19.88
C TRP A 42 17.30 -2.13 20.16
N GLY A 43 16.77 -2.10 21.36
CA GLY A 43 15.67 -1.22 21.75
C GLY A 43 15.95 0.26 21.46
N PRO A 44 17.12 0.81 21.84
CA PRO A 44 17.47 2.21 21.58
C PRO A 44 17.79 2.53 20.11
N CYS A 45 18.14 1.53 19.28
CA CYS A 45 18.52 1.78 17.89
C CYS A 45 17.38 2.36 17.07
N PRO A 46 17.62 3.29 16.13
CA PRO A 46 16.65 3.67 15.11
C PRO A 46 16.17 2.45 14.32
N LYS A 47 14.87 2.40 13.98
CA LYS A 47 14.26 1.28 13.22
C LYS A 47 13.92 1.72 11.80
N PHE A 48 14.09 0.78 10.87
CA PHE A 48 13.62 0.91 9.49
C PHE A 48 12.72 -0.28 9.17
N VAL A 49 11.42 -0.04 9.03
CA VAL A 49 10.43 -1.08 8.71
C VAL A 49 10.48 -1.38 7.22
N LEU A 50 10.76 -2.64 6.87
CA LEU A 50 10.87 -3.09 5.49
C LEU A 50 9.79 -4.14 5.16
N GLY A 51 8.88 -3.80 4.27
CA GLY A 51 7.93 -4.73 3.64
C GLY A 51 8.53 -5.40 2.40
N GLY A 52 7.87 -5.26 1.25
CA GLY A 52 8.35 -5.77 -0.04
C GLY A 52 9.42 -4.90 -0.73
N GLY A 53 9.76 -3.74 -0.17
CA GLY A 53 10.75 -2.81 -0.76
C GLY A 53 10.37 -2.22 -2.12
N SER A 54 9.08 -2.23 -2.46
CA SER A 54 8.58 -1.77 -3.76
C SER A 54 8.30 -0.26 -3.85
N ASN A 55 8.51 0.48 -2.76
CA ASN A 55 8.25 1.92 -2.69
C ASN A 55 9.36 2.64 -1.92
N ILE A 56 10.59 2.19 -2.07
CA ILE A 56 11.78 2.76 -1.44
C ILE A 56 12.90 2.91 -2.47
N VAL A 57 13.76 3.92 -2.27
CA VAL A 57 15.01 4.09 -3.00
C VAL A 57 16.14 4.09 -1.97
N LEU A 58 16.98 3.07 -2.01
CA LEU A 58 18.13 2.95 -1.12
C LEU A 58 19.29 3.79 -1.70
N THR A 59 19.66 4.87 -1.03
CA THR A 59 20.76 5.75 -1.44
C THR A 59 22.11 5.33 -0.86
N GLY A 60 22.14 4.22 -0.14
CA GLY A 60 23.34 3.64 0.48
C GLY A 60 22.95 2.61 1.54
N ASP A 61 23.95 2.16 2.30
CA ASP A 61 23.76 1.19 3.37
C ASP A 61 22.87 1.74 4.51
N VAL A 62 21.99 0.90 5.04
CA VAL A 62 21.05 1.26 6.10
C VAL A 62 21.69 1.02 7.46
N LYS A 63 21.93 2.09 8.21
CA LYS A 63 22.53 2.03 9.57
C LYS A 63 21.54 1.69 10.66
N ALA A 64 20.25 2.00 10.44
CA ALA A 64 19.18 1.62 11.34
C ALA A 64 19.00 0.10 11.45
N LEU A 65 18.41 -0.39 12.54
CA LEU A 65 17.97 -1.77 12.61
C LEU A 65 16.80 -1.98 11.62
N VAL A 66 17.03 -2.77 10.59
CA VAL A 66 16.01 -3.12 9.62
C VAL A 66 15.10 -4.20 10.21
N LEU A 67 13.81 -3.89 10.32
CA LEU A 67 12.77 -4.83 10.70
C LEU A 67 12.08 -5.34 9.43
N LYS A 68 12.48 -6.51 8.94
CA LYS A 68 11.85 -7.16 7.79
C LYS A 68 10.56 -7.82 8.24
N VAL A 69 9.44 -7.31 7.72
CA VAL A 69 8.10 -7.79 8.11
C VAL A 69 7.79 -9.09 7.38
N GLU A 70 7.60 -10.18 8.15
CA GLU A 70 7.25 -11.52 7.69
C GLU A 70 6.08 -12.12 8.51
N ILE A 71 5.19 -11.28 9.00
CA ILE A 71 3.97 -11.71 9.70
C ILE A 71 2.97 -12.21 8.67
N MET A 72 2.82 -13.52 8.60
CA MET A 72 1.99 -14.21 7.61
C MET A 72 0.62 -14.62 8.21
N GLY A 73 -0.27 -15.05 7.35
CA GLY A 73 -1.59 -15.60 7.68
C GLY A 73 -2.73 -14.86 6.99
N ARG A 74 -3.69 -15.63 6.48
CA ARG A 74 -4.88 -15.14 5.77
C ARG A 74 -6.08 -15.88 6.31
N ARG A 75 -7.16 -15.17 6.64
CA ARG A 75 -8.37 -15.81 7.14
C ARG A 75 -9.61 -14.96 6.93
N LEU A 76 -10.76 -15.62 6.81
CA LEU A 76 -12.06 -15.01 6.98
C LEU A 76 -12.28 -14.84 8.49
N LEU A 77 -12.51 -13.60 8.93
CA LEU A 77 -12.87 -13.32 10.32
C LEU A 77 -14.36 -13.45 10.56
N ARG A 78 -15.15 -12.95 9.61
CA ARG A 78 -16.61 -12.89 9.70
C ARG A 78 -17.23 -12.72 8.32
N GLU A 79 -18.34 -13.39 8.12
CA GLU A 79 -19.26 -13.17 7.01
C GLU A 79 -20.54 -12.52 7.52
N THR A 80 -21.03 -11.54 6.80
CA THR A 80 -22.32 -10.88 7.05
C THR A 80 -23.15 -10.89 5.77
N GLU A 81 -24.40 -10.42 5.84
CA GLU A 81 -25.22 -10.24 4.64
C GLU A 81 -24.62 -9.19 3.68
N GLN A 82 -23.88 -8.21 4.20
CA GLN A 82 -23.35 -7.08 3.41
C GLN A 82 -21.88 -7.22 3.05
N ALA A 83 -21.11 -8.10 3.69
CA ALA A 83 -19.68 -8.21 3.43
C ALA A 83 -19.01 -9.48 3.96
N TYR A 84 -17.88 -9.85 3.33
CA TYR A 84 -16.84 -10.68 3.93
C TYR A 84 -15.82 -9.79 4.63
N ILE A 85 -15.50 -10.08 5.89
CA ILE A 85 -14.40 -9.43 6.61
C ILE A 85 -13.24 -10.39 6.64
N VAL A 86 -12.19 -10.06 5.87
CA VAL A 86 -10.99 -10.89 5.76
C VAL A 86 -9.80 -10.18 6.40
N GLU A 87 -8.89 -10.96 6.99
CA GLU A 87 -7.66 -10.45 7.62
C GLU A 87 -6.44 -11.08 6.95
N ALA A 88 -5.40 -10.28 6.78
CA ALA A 88 -4.10 -10.78 6.36
C ALA A 88 -2.98 -10.18 7.20
N GLY A 89 -1.96 -10.98 7.48
CA GLY A 89 -0.72 -10.56 8.11
C GLY A 89 0.05 -9.57 7.25
N ALA A 90 0.75 -8.64 7.88
CA ALA A 90 1.42 -7.55 7.20
C ALA A 90 2.53 -7.99 6.22
N GLY A 91 3.11 -9.19 6.43
CA GLY A 91 4.14 -9.78 5.56
C GLY A 91 3.62 -10.46 4.30
N GLU A 92 2.31 -10.70 4.21
CA GLU A 92 1.70 -11.35 3.03
C GLU A 92 1.98 -10.55 1.76
N ASN A 93 2.32 -11.26 0.66
CA ASN A 93 2.43 -10.62 -0.65
C ASN A 93 1.05 -10.09 -1.07
N TRP A 94 0.98 -8.85 -1.52
CA TRP A 94 -0.27 -8.20 -1.87
C TRP A 94 -1.02 -8.92 -3.01
N HIS A 95 -0.31 -9.25 -4.08
CA HIS A 95 -0.94 -9.91 -5.24
C HIS A 95 -1.44 -11.31 -4.91
N ASP A 96 -0.65 -12.07 -4.16
CA ASP A 96 -1.05 -13.40 -3.70
C ASP A 96 -2.24 -13.36 -2.75
N PHE A 97 -2.35 -12.29 -1.94
CA PHE A 97 -3.52 -12.06 -1.11
C PHE A 97 -4.78 -11.75 -1.94
N VAL A 98 -4.66 -10.89 -2.96
CA VAL A 98 -5.79 -10.61 -3.89
C VAL A 98 -6.22 -11.89 -4.60
N THR A 99 -5.28 -12.71 -5.07
CA THR A 99 -5.56 -14.00 -5.69
C THR A 99 -6.29 -14.91 -4.74
N TRP A 100 -5.79 -15.04 -3.51
CA TRP A 100 -6.42 -15.87 -2.47
C TRP A 100 -7.86 -15.42 -2.17
N THR A 101 -8.14 -14.11 -2.08
CA THR A 101 -9.53 -13.66 -1.83
C THR A 101 -10.48 -14.10 -2.93
N LEU A 102 -10.06 -14.06 -4.19
CA LEU A 102 -10.86 -14.53 -5.32
C LEU A 102 -11.05 -16.06 -5.30
N ASP A 103 -10.01 -16.82 -4.98
CA ASP A 103 -10.06 -18.29 -4.91
C ASP A 103 -10.98 -18.77 -3.79
N GLN A 104 -11.11 -17.99 -2.70
CA GLN A 104 -12.04 -18.25 -1.62
C GLN A 104 -13.47 -17.75 -1.90
N GLY A 105 -13.71 -17.08 -3.04
CA GLY A 105 -15.03 -16.52 -3.37
C GLY A 105 -15.32 -15.19 -2.64
N TYR A 106 -14.29 -14.42 -2.26
CA TYR A 106 -14.39 -13.11 -1.62
C TYR A 106 -13.93 -11.98 -2.57
N PRO A 107 -14.70 -11.65 -3.63
CA PRO A 107 -14.31 -10.61 -4.59
C PRO A 107 -14.37 -9.21 -3.98
N GLY A 108 -13.63 -8.27 -4.60
CA GLY A 108 -13.64 -6.85 -4.23
C GLY A 108 -12.27 -6.19 -4.24
N LEU A 109 -11.18 -6.96 -4.44
CA LEU A 109 -9.81 -6.44 -4.53
C LEU A 109 -9.18 -6.64 -5.92
N GLU A 110 -9.90 -7.21 -6.88
CA GLU A 110 -9.41 -7.57 -8.20
C GLU A 110 -8.79 -6.39 -8.97
N ASN A 111 -9.35 -5.17 -8.81
CA ASN A 111 -8.82 -3.95 -9.42
C ASN A 111 -7.42 -3.56 -8.92
N LEU A 112 -7.00 -4.08 -7.77
CA LEU A 112 -5.70 -3.83 -7.16
C LEU A 112 -4.69 -4.97 -7.41
N ALA A 113 -4.99 -5.89 -8.32
CA ALA A 113 -4.10 -6.99 -8.69
C ALA A 113 -2.76 -6.50 -9.23
N LEU A 114 -1.69 -7.28 -9.05
CA LEU A 114 -0.31 -7.00 -9.48
C LEU A 114 0.28 -5.68 -8.96
N ILE A 115 -0.28 -5.04 -7.93
CA ILE A 115 0.44 -3.98 -7.21
C ILE A 115 1.54 -4.66 -6.40
N PRO A 116 2.82 -4.27 -6.60
CA PRO A 116 3.92 -4.89 -5.86
C PRO A 116 3.92 -4.45 -4.39
N GLY A 117 4.46 -5.29 -3.52
CA GLY A 117 4.62 -5.00 -2.10
C GLY A 117 3.86 -5.97 -1.21
N THR A 118 3.65 -5.59 0.06
CA THR A 118 3.02 -6.43 1.08
C THR A 118 1.71 -5.82 1.58
N VAL A 119 0.87 -6.66 2.17
CA VAL A 119 -0.41 -6.25 2.77
C VAL A 119 -0.21 -5.14 3.80
N GLY A 120 0.81 -5.24 4.69
CA GLY A 120 1.09 -4.21 5.69
C GLY A 120 1.60 -2.88 5.12
N ALA A 121 2.16 -2.88 3.90
CA ALA A 121 2.58 -1.65 3.24
C ALA A 121 1.42 -0.97 2.49
N SER A 122 0.34 -1.69 2.21
CA SER A 122 -0.78 -1.19 1.40
C SER A 122 -1.49 0.04 1.99
N PRO A 123 -1.69 0.18 3.35
CA PRO A 123 -2.30 1.37 3.93
C PRO A 123 -1.39 2.60 3.93
N VAL A 124 -0.05 2.41 3.88
CA VAL A 124 0.91 3.51 4.05
C VAL A 124 0.66 4.63 3.05
N GLN A 125 0.39 4.30 1.81
CA GLN A 125 0.07 5.28 0.76
C GLN A 125 -1.30 5.04 0.10
N ASN A 126 -2.24 4.40 0.82
CA ASN A 126 -3.57 4.14 0.30
C ASN A 126 -3.48 3.65 -1.16
N ILE A 127 -2.87 2.47 -1.38
CA ILE A 127 -2.65 1.96 -2.74
C ILE A 127 -3.93 2.00 -3.56
N GLY A 128 -3.82 2.29 -4.85
CA GLY A 128 -5.00 2.41 -5.71
C GLY A 128 -4.66 2.23 -7.18
N ALA A 129 -5.57 1.59 -7.90
CA ALA A 129 -5.49 1.37 -9.34
C ALA A 129 -6.88 1.08 -9.91
N TYR A 130 -7.08 1.34 -11.19
CA TYR A 130 -8.26 0.96 -11.97
C TYR A 130 -9.60 1.32 -11.28
N GLY A 131 -9.70 2.54 -10.72
CA GLY A 131 -10.93 3.06 -10.13
C GLY A 131 -11.20 2.62 -8.70
N LEU A 132 -10.27 1.89 -8.05
CA LEU A 132 -10.38 1.46 -6.66
C LEU A 132 -9.18 1.96 -5.86
N GLU A 133 -9.41 2.42 -4.64
CA GLU A 133 -8.37 2.67 -3.64
C GLU A 133 -8.54 1.72 -2.44
N LEU A 134 -7.48 1.48 -1.70
CA LEU A 134 -7.50 0.61 -0.53
C LEU A 134 -8.58 1.01 0.47
N GLN A 135 -8.72 2.32 0.74
CA GLN A 135 -9.70 2.87 1.68
C GLN A 135 -11.14 2.42 1.40
N ASP A 136 -11.48 2.13 0.13
CA ASP A 136 -12.82 1.69 -0.29
C ASP A 136 -13.13 0.26 0.19
N ARG A 137 -12.12 -0.48 0.60
CA ARG A 137 -12.20 -1.88 1.07
C ARG A 137 -11.57 -2.09 2.43
N PHE A 138 -11.07 -1.03 3.04
CA PHE A 138 -10.39 -1.09 4.32
C PHE A 138 -11.40 -1.14 5.48
N GLU A 139 -11.21 -2.05 6.42
CA GLU A 139 -11.98 -2.14 7.66
C GLU A 139 -11.20 -1.58 8.85
N SER A 140 -10.00 -2.12 9.08
CA SER A 140 -9.10 -1.70 10.18
C SER A 140 -7.71 -2.30 10.00
N LEU A 141 -6.76 -1.84 10.79
CA LEU A 141 -5.46 -2.46 10.92
C LEU A 141 -5.03 -2.56 12.38
N ASP A 142 -4.09 -3.48 12.66
CA ASP A 142 -3.34 -3.54 13.89
C ASP A 142 -1.89 -3.13 13.62
N ALA A 143 -1.29 -2.44 14.58
CA ALA A 143 0.09 -1.99 14.52
C ALA A 143 0.73 -1.98 15.92
N VAL A 144 2.06 -1.89 15.96
CA VAL A 144 2.84 -1.68 17.17
C VAL A 144 3.53 -0.32 17.09
N ASP A 145 3.43 0.45 18.16
CA ASP A 145 4.20 1.67 18.34
C ASP A 145 5.66 1.30 18.63
N LEU A 146 6.58 1.71 17.76
CA LEU A 146 8.00 1.36 17.84
C LEU A 146 8.77 2.10 18.94
N GLN A 147 8.15 3.09 19.59
CA GLN A 147 8.74 3.79 20.73
C GLN A 147 8.36 3.12 22.05
N THR A 148 7.10 2.69 22.17
CA THR A 148 6.56 2.18 23.44
C THR A 148 6.38 0.65 23.46
N GLY A 149 6.36 0.00 22.30
CA GLY A 149 6.01 -1.43 22.18
C GLY A 149 4.51 -1.71 22.32
N ALA A 150 3.69 -0.69 22.52
CA ALA A 150 2.26 -0.86 22.72
C ALA A 150 1.55 -1.22 21.39
N PRO A 151 0.74 -2.28 21.37
CA PRO A 151 -0.13 -2.56 20.23
C PRO A 151 -1.29 -1.56 20.19
N PHE A 152 -1.74 -1.23 18.99
CA PHE A 152 -2.92 -0.38 18.79
C PHE A 152 -3.61 -0.75 17.47
N SER A 153 -4.87 -0.33 17.34
CA SER A 153 -5.66 -0.53 16.11
C SER A 153 -6.15 0.80 15.57
N LEU A 154 -6.25 0.91 14.24
CA LEU A 154 -6.80 2.07 13.56
C LEU A 154 -7.92 1.63 12.61
N ASP A 155 -9.00 2.41 12.60
CA ASP A 155 -10.03 2.39 11.57
C ASP A 155 -9.67 3.34 10.41
N ALA A 156 -10.52 3.40 9.37
CA ALA A 156 -10.29 4.25 8.20
C ALA A 156 -10.21 5.74 8.56
N ALA A 157 -11.04 6.21 9.48
CA ALA A 157 -11.07 7.62 9.91
C ALA A 157 -9.74 8.02 10.55
N ARG A 158 -9.20 7.16 11.43
CA ARG A 158 -7.93 7.39 12.11
C ARG A 158 -6.71 7.21 11.21
N CYS A 159 -6.81 6.41 10.14
CA CYS A 159 -5.77 6.29 9.13
C CYS A 159 -5.62 7.55 8.27
N GLY A 160 -6.65 8.41 8.19
CA GLY A 160 -6.61 9.68 7.49
C GLY A 160 -6.20 9.51 6.02
N PHE A 161 -6.78 8.52 5.34
CA PHE A 161 -6.48 8.21 3.95
C PHE A 161 -6.74 9.40 3.01
N GLY A 162 -5.86 9.56 2.03
CA GLY A 162 -5.99 10.48 0.94
C GLY A 162 -5.33 9.90 -0.32
N TYR A 163 -5.30 10.68 -1.40
CA TYR A 163 -4.67 10.24 -2.65
C TYR A 163 -3.16 10.01 -2.45
N ARG A 164 -2.74 8.73 -2.43
CA ARG A 164 -1.37 8.29 -2.12
C ARG A 164 -0.87 8.80 -0.77
N ASP A 165 -1.76 8.87 0.22
CA ASP A 165 -1.48 9.47 1.52
C ASP A 165 -2.19 8.75 2.68
N SER A 166 -1.58 8.81 3.88
CA SER A 166 -2.14 8.38 5.15
C SER A 166 -1.31 8.94 6.31
N VAL A 167 -1.76 8.72 7.55
CA VAL A 167 -1.00 9.09 8.77
C VAL A 167 0.41 8.47 8.84
N PHE A 168 0.65 7.38 8.14
CA PHE A 168 1.95 6.68 8.11
C PHE A 168 3.01 7.39 7.24
N LYS A 169 2.62 8.39 6.46
CA LYS A 169 3.56 9.21 5.65
C LYS A 169 3.95 10.52 6.32
N HIS A 170 3.32 10.86 7.42
CA HIS A 170 3.56 12.11 8.14
C HIS A 170 4.21 11.83 9.50
N GLY A 171 5.19 12.64 9.86
CA GLY A 171 5.72 12.69 11.21
C GLY A 171 4.71 13.30 12.18
N ALA A 172 4.93 13.14 13.49
CA ALA A 172 4.13 13.82 14.49
C ALA A 172 4.23 15.34 14.26
N SER A 173 3.12 15.96 13.88
CA SER A 173 3.04 17.41 13.87
C SER A 173 3.10 17.88 15.34
N GLY A 174 3.97 18.86 15.62
CA GLY A 174 4.02 19.49 16.96
C GLY A 174 2.64 19.97 17.41
N ALA A 175 2.47 20.12 18.73
CA ALA A 175 1.24 20.67 19.29
C ALA A 175 0.81 21.93 18.52
N GLY A 176 -0.47 22.02 18.16
CA GLY A 176 -1.04 23.19 17.53
C GLY A 176 -0.88 24.45 18.41
N PRO A 177 -1.10 25.65 17.87
CA PRO A 177 -1.04 26.87 18.63
C PRO A 177 -1.91 26.76 19.89
N GLY A 178 -1.34 27.09 21.05
CA GLY A 178 -2.04 27.03 22.35
C GLY A 178 -2.12 25.65 23.01
N GLY A 179 -1.30 24.65 22.57
CA GLY A 179 -1.27 23.31 23.19
C GLY A 179 -2.42 22.39 22.74
N ALA A 180 -3.13 22.76 21.66
CA ALA A 180 -4.14 21.88 21.07
C ALA A 180 -3.51 20.55 20.59
N PRO A 181 -4.23 19.42 20.68
CA PRO A 181 -3.75 18.14 20.17
C PRO A 181 -3.40 18.27 18.69
N PRO A 182 -2.40 17.53 18.18
CA PRO A 182 -2.01 17.59 16.79
C PRO A 182 -3.21 17.28 15.89
N GLN A 183 -3.45 18.07 14.87
CA GLN A 183 -4.59 17.93 13.93
C GLN A 183 -4.52 16.60 13.15
N ARG A 184 -3.36 15.97 13.03
CA ARG A 184 -3.16 14.66 12.43
C ARG A 184 -2.25 13.80 13.28
N LEU A 185 -2.65 12.55 13.47
CA LEU A 185 -1.79 11.51 14.03
C LEU A 185 -0.66 11.25 13.02
N GLY A 186 0.59 11.58 13.36
CA GLY A 186 1.76 11.31 12.50
C GLY A 186 2.46 10.05 12.99
N LEU A 187 2.51 9.00 12.16
CA LEU A 187 3.06 7.68 12.48
C LEU A 187 4.24 7.27 11.60
N ALA A 188 4.74 8.17 10.74
CA ALA A 188 5.91 7.87 9.90
C ALA A 188 7.12 7.52 10.76
N GLY A 189 7.72 6.35 10.51
CA GLY A 189 8.87 5.83 11.26
C GLY A 189 8.56 5.43 12.71
N ARG A 190 7.31 5.55 13.15
CA ARG A 190 6.88 5.25 14.52
C ARG A 190 6.03 4.00 14.65
N ALA A 191 5.32 3.61 13.61
CA ALA A 191 4.43 2.46 13.65
C ALA A 191 4.90 1.35 12.73
N MET A 192 4.74 0.10 13.15
CA MET A 192 4.84 -1.09 12.32
C MET A 192 3.48 -1.78 12.26
N ILE A 193 2.88 -1.82 11.07
CA ILE A 193 1.63 -2.54 10.83
C ILE A 193 1.88 -4.04 10.94
N THR A 194 0.99 -4.76 11.64
CA THR A 194 1.09 -6.20 11.89
C THR A 194 0.01 -7.02 11.19
N ALA A 195 -1.18 -6.46 11.01
CA ALA A 195 -2.29 -7.06 10.27
C ALA A 195 -3.18 -6.00 9.64
N VAL A 196 -3.84 -6.35 8.53
CA VAL A 196 -4.84 -5.48 7.88
C VAL A 196 -6.12 -6.28 7.64
N ARG A 197 -7.27 -5.65 7.92
CA ARG A 197 -8.60 -6.19 7.69
C ARG A 197 -9.28 -5.45 6.55
N PHE A 198 -9.95 -6.24 5.72
CA PHE A 198 -10.64 -5.74 4.53
C PHE A 198 -12.12 -6.10 4.62
N ARG A 199 -12.97 -5.16 4.18
CA ARG A 199 -14.40 -5.31 4.06
C ARG A 199 -14.76 -5.47 2.59
N LEU A 200 -15.00 -6.70 2.15
CA LEU A 200 -15.30 -7.03 0.76
C LEU A 200 -16.84 -7.12 0.59
N PRO A 201 -17.43 -6.31 -0.30
CA PRO A 201 -18.88 -6.09 -0.31
C PRO A 201 -19.70 -7.28 -0.82
N LYS A 202 -20.88 -7.44 -0.26
CA LYS A 202 -21.95 -8.33 -0.74
C LYS A 202 -23.25 -7.51 -0.93
N PRO A 203 -23.93 -7.59 -2.07
CA PRO A 203 -23.45 -8.24 -3.29
C PRO A 203 -22.25 -7.52 -3.89
N TRP A 204 -21.36 -8.29 -4.51
CA TRP A 204 -20.24 -7.74 -5.27
C TRP A 204 -20.74 -6.99 -6.50
N LYS A 205 -20.05 -5.90 -6.87
CA LYS A 205 -20.29 -5.13 -8.09
C LYS A 205 -18.98 -4.83 -8.78
N ALA A 206 -18.93 -5.03 -10.11
CA ALA A 206 -17.78 -4.71 -10.93
C ALA A 206 -17.49 -3.20 -10.90
N ILE A 207 -16.22 -2.84 -10.78
CA ILE A 207 -15.72 -1.47 -10.96
C ILE A 207 -15.01 -1.42 -12.30
N LEU A 208 -15.63 -0.77 -13.29
CA LEU A 208 -15.19 -0.79 -14.69
C LEU A 208 -14.75 0.60 -15.21
N GLY A 209 -15.05 1.68 -14.50
CA GLY A 209 -14.86 3.07 -14.94
C GLY A 209 -13.39 3.51 -15.09
N TYR A 210 -12.57 2.69 -15.77
CA TYR A 210 -11.20 3.02 -16.15
C TYR A 210 -10.97 2.65 -17.61
N ALA A 211 -10.52 3.58 -18.42
CA ALA A 211 -10.51 3.49 -19.90
C ALA A 211 -9.92 2.19 -20.47
N ASP A 212 -8.81 1.68 -19.91
CA ASP A 212 -8.22 0.43 -20.38
C ASP A 212 -9.11 -0.78 -20.07
N LEU A 213 -9.78 -0.77 -18.92
CA LEU A 213 -10.66 -1.84 -18.50
C LEU A 213 -11.98 -1.79 -19.30
N GLU A 214 -12.54 -0.60 -19.54
CA GLU A 214 -13.70 -0.40 -20.39
C GLU A 214 -13.43 -0.93 -21.81
N ARG A 215 -12.25 -0.66 -22.35
CA ARG A 215 -11.84 -1.18 -23.65
C ARG A 215 -11.81 -2.72 -23.65
N LYS A 216 -11.24 -3.37 -22.62
CA LYS A 216 -11.22 -4.83 -22.48
C LYS A 216 -12.63 -5.43 -22.41
N VAL A 217 -13.54 -4.79 -21.70
CA VAL A 217 -14.96 -5.19 -21.63
C VAL A 217 -15.61 -5.15 -23.01
N LEU A 218 -15.38 -4.07 -23.77
CA LEU A 218 -15.90 -3.94 -25.14
C LEU A 218 -15.30 -4.97 -26.10
N GLU A 219 -13.98 -5.15 -26.08
CA GLU A 219 -13.28 -6.13 -26.92
C GLU A 219 -13.74 -7.57 -26.63
N ALA A 220 -14.02 -7.89 -25.38
CA ALA A 220 -14.49 -9.21 -24.97
C ALA A 220 -16.00 -9.44 -25.27
N GLY A 221 -16.78 -8.38 -25.55
CA GLY A 221 -18.22 -8.47 -25.76
C GLY A 221 -19.01 -8.94 -24.52
N VAL A 222 -18.46 -8.73 -23.31
CA VAL A 222 -19.05 -9.21 -22.06
C VAL A 222 -19.70 -8.05 -21.32
N SER A 223 -21.02 -8.08 -21.16
CA SER A 223 -21.76 -7.01 -20.46
C SER A 223 -21.63 -7.05 -18.94
N GLN A 224 -21.41 -8.23 -18.36
CA GLN A 224 -21.28 -8.44 -16.92
C GLN A 224 -20.07 -9.36 -16.62
N PRO A 225 -18.86 -8.80 -16.61
CA PRO A 225 -17.67 -9.60 -16.32
C PRO A 225 -17.66 -10.07 -14.87
N SER A 226 -17.17 -11.28 -14.64
CA SER A 226 -16.89 -11.79 -13.31
C SER A 226 -15.66 -11.10 -12.70
N ALA A 227 -15.53 -11.17 -11.38
CA ALA A 227 -14.36 -10.64 -10.67
C ALA A 227 -13.04 -11.29 -11.17
N ARG A 228 -13.07 -12.59 -11.52
CA ARG A 228 -11.92 -13.30 -12.10
C ARG A 228 -11.54 -12.75 -13.48
N GLN A 229 -12.50 -12.48 -14.35
CA GLN A 229 -12.22 -11.87 -15.65
C GLN A 229 -11.59 -10.48 -15.50
N ILE A 230 -12.12 -9.65 -14.58
CA ILE A 230 -11.54 -8.32 -14.29
C ILE A 230 -10.10 -8.46 -13.79
N TYR A 231 -9.84 -9.37 -12.85
CA TYR A 231 -8.51 -9.66 -12.34
C TYR A 231 -7.54 -10.07 -13.46
N ASP A 232 -7.95 -10.97 -14.35
CA ASP A 232 -7.12 -11.46 -15.45
C ASP A 232 -6.79 -10.32 -16.43
N TRP A 233 -7.78 -9.51 -16.81
CA TRP A 233 -7.59 -8.33 -17.67
C TRP A 233 -6.66 -7.30 -17.04
N ILE A 234 -6.80 -7.02 -15.75
CA ILE A 234 -5.91 -6.09 -15.04
C ILE A 234 -4.49 -6.62 -15.01
N CYS A 235 -4.31 -7.91 -14.75
CA CYS A 235 -2.99 -8.55 -14.82
C CYS A 235 -2.37 -8.43 -16.22
N GLU A 236 -3.15 -8.66 -17.28
CA GLU A 236 -2.72 -8.49 -18.65
C GLU A 236 -2.33 -7.04 -18.97
N ILE A 237 -3.21 -6.08 -18.67
CA ILE A 237 -2.96 -4.64 -18.88
C ILE A 237 -1.68 -4.19 -18.16
N ARG A 238 -1.51 -4.60 -16.92
CA ARG A 238 -0.34 -4.19 -16.11
C ARG A 238 0.95 -4.81 -16.64
N ARG A 239 0.95 -6.09 -17.03
CA ARG A 239 2.12 -6.74 -17.66
C ARG A 239 2.51 -6.08 -18.98
N GLY A 240 1.52 -5.58 -19.73
CA GLY A 240 1.78 -4.84 -20.97
C GLY A 240 2.32 -3.42 -20.79
N LYS A 241 2.07 -2.80 -19.63
CA LYS A 241 2.45 -1.40 -19.36
C LYS A 241 3.68 -1.24 -18.46
N LEU A 242 3.87 -2.16 -17.53
CA LEU A 242 4.90 -2.07 -16.51
C LEU A 242 5.85 -3.26 -16.65
N PRO A 243 7.17 -3.03 -16.72
CA PRO A 243 8.12 -4.12 -16.69
C PRO A 243 8.01 -4.87 -15.37
N ASP A 244 8.24 -6.19 -15.42
CA ASP A 244 8.35 -7.00 -14.21
C ASP A 244 9.58 -6.54 -13.41
N PRO A 245 9.43 -6.13 -12.15
CA PRO A 245 10.58 -5.73 -11.32
C PRO A 245 11.65 -6.82 -11.17
N ALA A 246 11.28 -8.09 -11.28
CA ALA A 246 12.24 -9.21 -11.27
C ALA A 246 13.16 -9.23 -12.51
N VAL A 247 12.73 -8.62 -13.62
CA VAL A 247 13.49 -8.56 -14.87
C VAL A 247 14.15 -7.20 -15.06
N LEU A 248 13.42 -6.13 -14.78
CA LEU A 248 13.91 -4.75 -14.86
C LEU A 248 13.52 -4.00 -13.59
N GLY A 249 14.52 -3.69 -12.76
CA GLY A 249 14.32 -3.02 -11.48
C GLY A 249 13.52 -1.72 -11.62
N ASN A 250 12.40 -1.63 -10.92
CA ASN A 250 11.53 -0.46 -10.92
C ASN A 250 10.64 -0.42 -9.67
N ALA A 251 9.94 0.69 -9.47
CA ALA A 251 8.93 0.85 -8.41
C ALA A 251 7.55 1.24 -8.99
N GLY A 252 7.25 0.84 -10.23
CA GLY A 252 6.05 1.23 -10.95
C GLY A 252 6.04 2.73 -11.29
N SER A 253 4.88 3.38 -11.26
CA SER A 253 4.78 4.84 -11.42
C SER A 253 5.51 5.56 -10.32
N PHE A 254 6.66 6.17 -10.64
CA PHE A 254 7.52 6.84 -9.66
C PHE A 254 6.90 8.13 -9.14
N PHE A 255 6.37 8.95 -10.06
CA PHE A 255 5.74 10.21 -9.68
C PHE A 255 4.24 10.05 -9.43
N LYS A 256 3.78 10.78 -8.44
CA LYS A 256 2.35 10.94 -8.16
C LYS A 256 1.74 11.87 -9.21
N ASN A 257 0.57 11.51 -9.75
CA ASN A 257 -0.18 12.40 -10.63
C ASN A 257 -0.50 13.71 -9.91
N PRO A 258 -0.11 14.89 -10.44
CA PRO A 258 -0.40 16.18 -9.79
C PRO A 258 -1.90 16.50 -9.87
N THR A 259 -2.40 17.17 -8.84
CA THR A 259 -3.70 17.81 -8.82
C THR A 259 -3.48 19.32 -8.92
N VAL A 260 -4.16 19.97 -9.86
CA VAL A 260 -4.00 21.39 -10.20
C VAL A 260 -5.35 22.10 -10.22
N SER A 261 -5.35 23.44 -10.24
CA SER A 261 -6.58 24.20 -10.45
C SER A 261 -7.09 24.06 -11.90
N PRO A 262 -8.39 24.35 -12.17
CA PRO A 262 -8.91 24.36 -13.54
C PRO A 262 -8.14 25.30 -14.48
N GLU A 263 -7.71 26.47 -13.98
CA GLU A 263 -6.95 27.46 -14.75
C GLU A 263 -5.55 26.94 -15.10
N GLN A 264 -4.87 26.33 -14.15
CA GLN A 264 -3.57 25.67 -14.38
C GLN A 264 -3.71 24.52 -15.38
N CYS A 265 -4.78 23.73 -15.28
CA CYS A 265 -5.07 22.66 -16.22
C CYS A 265 -5.27 23.21 -17.64
N ALA A 266 -6.07 24.28 -17.80
CA ALA A 266 -6.31 24.92 -19.09
C ALA A 266 -5.02 25.45 -19.73
N ASP A 267 -4.14 26.09 -18.95
CA ASP A 267 -2.84 26.56 -19.42
C ASP A 267 -1.92 25.40 -19.87
N ILE A 268 -1.91 24.29 -19.12
CA ILE A 268 -1.10 23.10 -19.47
C ILE A 268 -1.63 22.44 -20.74
N ILE A 269 -2.96 22.29 -20.88
CA ILE A 269 -3.59 21.68 -22.06
C ILE A 269 -3.36 22.53 -23.31
N ALA A 270 -3.35 23.87 -23.16
CA ALA A 270 -3.01 24.74 -24.27
C ALA A 270 -1.60 24.49 -24.85
N ARG A 271 -0.68 24.01 -24.01
CA ARG A 271 0.70 23.66 -24.40
C ARG A 271 0.86 22.18 -24.77
N ASP A 272 0.08 21.31 -24.16
CA ASP A 272 0.05 19.86 -24.46
C ASP A 272 -1.39 19.36 -24.54
N PRO A 273 -2.04 19.47 -25.72
CA PRO A 273 -3.42 19.03 -25.91
C PRO A 273 -3.66 17.52 -25.76
N LYS A 274 -2.58 16.72 -25.73
CA LYS A 274 -2.67 15.25 -25.58
C LYS A 274 -2.68 14.81 -24.11
N LEU A 275 -2.44 15.71 -23.17
CA LEU A 275 -2.38 15.36 -21.75
C LEU A 275 -3.77 14.92 -21.25
N VAL A 276 -3.83 13.66 -20.82
CA VAL A 276 -5.04 13.09 -20.22
C VAL A 276 -5.25 13.70 -18.83
N HIS A 277 -6.47 14.11 -18.53
CA HIS A 277 -6.82 14.73 -17.26
C HIS A 277 -8.19 14.28 -16.78
N TYR A 278 -8.42 14.39 -15.47
CA TYR A 278 -9.63 13.94 -14.80
C TYR A 278 -10.13 15.00 -13.83
N PRO A 279 -11.34 15.58 -14.04
CA PRO A 279 -11.99 16.46 -13.07
C PRO A 279 -12.23 15.70 -11.74
N LEU A 280 -12.03 16.39 -10.61
CA LEU A 280 -12.30 15.85 -9.28
C LEU A 280 -13.55 16.51 -8.67
N PRO A 281 -14.22 15.85 -7.70
CA PRO A 281 -15.45 16.40 -7.10
C PRO A 281 -15.29 17.74 -6.38
N ASP A 282 -14.08 18.06 -5.95
CA ASP A 282 -13.73 19.35 -5.30
C ASP A 282 -13.46 20.49 -6.30
N GLY A 283 -13.67 20.25 -7.61
CA GLY A 283 -13.41 21.19 -8.68
C GLY A 283 -11.96 21.25 -9.15
N SER A 284 -11.04 20.59 -8.51
CA SER A 284 -9.66 20.47 -8.99
C SER A 284 -9.54 19.45 -10.13
N VAL A 285 -8.38 19.40 -10.80
CA VAL A 285 -8.14 18.51 -11.94
C VAL A 285 -6.88 17.69 -11.69
N LYS A 286 -6.98 16.36 -11.81
CA LYS A 286 -5.85 15.46 -11.74
C LYS A 286 -5.28 15.22 -13.12
N LEU A 287 -3.98 15.43 -13.30
CA LEU A 287 -3.28 15.24 -14.57
C LEU A 287 -2.63 13.86 -14.61
N ALA A 288 -2.76 13.14 -15.72
CA ALA A 288 -2.08 11.85 -15.92
C ALA A 288 -0.62 12.07 -16.34
N ALA A 289 0.19 12.65 -15.48
CA ALA A 289 1.58 13.03 -15.73
C ALA A 289 2.60 12.28 -14.85
N GLY A 290 2.17 11.27 -14.12
CA GLY A 290 3.00 10.51 -13.18
C GLY A 290 3.78 9.34 -13.79
N TRP A 291 4.09 9.40 -15.08
CA TRP A 291 4.80 8.35 -15.83
C TRP A 291 6.31 8.45 -15.66
#